data_bf7e3bf88ce39d5f6b4fc0b4a1761234
#
_entry.id   bf7e3bf88ce39d5f6b4fc0b4a1761234
#
_cell.length_a   1.000
_cell.length_b   1.000
_cell.length_c   1.000
_cell.angle_alpha   90.00
_cell.angle_beta   90.00
_cell.angle_gamma   90.00
#
_symmetry.space_group_name_H-M   'P 1'
#
loop_
_entity.id
_entity.type
_entity.pdbx_description
1 polymer ?
#
loop_
_entity_poly.entity_id
_entity_poly.type
_entity_poly.pdbx_seq_one_letter_code
_entity_poly.pdbx_strand_id
1 'polypeptide(L)'
;MQVATAESSELATASAVHSAHAALVRALGGAPHWLLVQSSVHHDRHDLQRALAGLDVPAVHASSSCLGSMTERGAVTDRPGLAMFGVRDPGGGFGVGAAPLGDDPHAAAGLALQRAIDAAGRPGEMPALVWLTSAPGHEEACIAGLEALLGRDVPIVGGSAADDAVAGGWYMLTRDTTLGDGIVVSALFPTGRIISTFQSGYSPGEPLGVATRASGRVLHEIDGQPAAAVYNRGSGGAITHAMQGGNVLASTTLHPIGRRVGEVGGVPYYRLAHPAAVHPDGSLELFADISVGDNLVLMHGDRSEEHTSE
;
A
#
# COMPACT_ATOMS: atom_id res chain seq x y z
N MET A 1 15.10 12.84 -16.93
CA MET A 1 14.41 11.70 -16.28
C MET A 1 13.46 11.05 -17.29
N GLN A 2 13.43 9.71 -17.40
CA GLN A 2 12.52 8.90 -18.20
C GLN A 2 11.84 7.90 -17.28
N VAL A 3 10.58 7.59 -17.51
CA VAL A 3 9.81 6.59 -16.78
C VAL A 3 9.09 5.68 -17.77
N ALA A 4 8.92 4.43 -17.41
CA ALA A 4 8.14 3.47 -18.21
C ALA A 4 7.64 2.34 -17.30
N THR A 5 6.64 1.63 -17.81
CA THR A 5 6.14 0.40 -17.21
C THR A 5 6.35 -0.77 -18.17
N ALA A 6 6.36 -1.96 -17.62
CA ALA A 6 6.31 -3.20 -18.38
C ALA A 6 5.63 -4.27 -17.55
N GLU A 7 5.09 -5.29 -18.18
CA GLU A 7 4.41 -6.38 -17.52
C GLU A 7 4.76 -7.72 -18.15
N SER A 8 4.54 -8.79 -17.41
CA SER A 8 4.62 -10.16 -17.88
C SER A 8 3.59 -11.03 -17.18
N SER A 9 3.05 -11.98 -17.89
CA SER A 9 2.16 -13.03 -17.38
C SER A 9 2.72 -14.43 -17.57
N GLU A 10 4.04 -14.54 -17.74
CA GLU A 10 4.72 -15.82 -17.84
C GLU A 10 4.71 -16.53 -16.48
N LEU A 11 4.44 -17.83 -16.50
CA LEU A 11 4.34 -18.64 -15.27
C LEU A 11 5.70 -18.86 -14.60
N ALA A 12 6.77 -18.97 -15.38
CA ALA A 12 8.11 -19.14 -14.86
C ALA A 12 8.66 -17.78 -14.37
N THR A 13 8.91 -17.66 -13.07
CA THR A 13 9.31 -16.41 -12.41
C THR A 13 10.52 -15.74 -13.09
N ALA A 14 11.58 -16.49 -13.38
CA ALA A 14 12.76 -15.94 -14.03
C ALA A 14 12.45 -15.40 -15.43
N SER A 15 11.63 -16.11 -16.22
CA SER A 15 11.21 -15.67 -17.55
C SER A 15 10.35 -14.40 -17.44
N ALA A 16 9.41 -14.35 -16.51
CA ALA A 16 8.57 -13.18 -16.26
C ALA A 16 9.41 -11.92 -15.95
N VAL A 17 10.40 -12.07 -15.06
CA VAL A 17 11.31 -10.96 -14.69
C VAL A 17 12.14 -10.52 -15.92
N HIS A 18 12.76 -11.45 -16.63
CA HIS A 18 13.62 -11.08 -17.75
C HIS A 18 12.85 -10.49 -18.93
N SER A 19 11.67 -11.01 -19.27
CA SER A 19 10.85 -10.48 -20.36
C SER A 19 10.33 -9.08 -20.05
N ALA A 20 9.79 -8.86 -18.84
CA ALA A 20 9.32 -7.55 -18.40
C ALA A 20 10.48 -6.53 -18.33
N HIS A 21 11.62 -6.91 -17.73
CA HIS A 21 12.80 -6.05 -17.68
C HIS A 21 13.34 -5.68 -19.06
N ALA A 22 13.43 -6.64 -19.98
CA ALA A 22 13.87 -6.36 -21.35
C ALA A 22 12.94 -5.40 -22.10
N ALA A 23 11.62 -5.52 -21.87
CA ALA A 23 10.63 -4.58 -22.41
C ALA A 23 10.81 -3.17 -21.80
N LEU A 24 11.00 -3.11 -20.48
CA LEU A 24 11.22 -1.87 -19.74
C LEU A 24 12.48 -1.14 -20.21
N VAL A 25 13.61 -1.84 -20.34
CA VAL A 25 14.89 -1.28 -20.84
C VAL A 25 14.75 -0.71 -22.25
N ARG A 26 14.00 -1.40 -23.13
CA ARG A 26 13.71 -0.85 -24.47
C ARG A 26 12.90 0.44 -24.41
N ALA A 27 11.88 0.48 -23.56
CA ALA A 27 11.02 1.67 -23.39
C ALA A 27 11.79 2.87 -22.78
N LEU A 28 12.70 2.60 -21.84
CA LEU A 28 13.53 3.63 -21.17
C LEU A 28 14.77 4.04 -22.00
N GLY A 29 15.11 3.29 -23.07
CA GLY A 29 16.35 3.50 -23.80
C GLY A 29 17.62 3.19 -23.00
N GLY A 30 17.53 2.32 -21.99
CA GLY A 30 18.62 1.87 -21.14
C GLY A 30 18.18 1.33 -19.80
N ALA A 31 19.11 0.81 -18.99
CA ALA A 31 18.82 0.26 -17.68
C ALA A 31 18.21 1.31 -16.72
N PRO A 32 17.20 0.96 -15.91
CA PRO A 32 16.65 1.85 -14.89
C PRO A 32 17.64 2.04 -13.73
N HIS A 33 17.62 3.21 -13.13
CA HIS A 33 18.36 3.48 -11.88
C HIS A 33 17.55 3.06 -10.64
N TRP A 34 16.22 3.07 -10.76
CA TRP A 34 15.29 2.56 -9.76
C TRP A 34 14.19 1.73 -10.43
N LEU A 35 13.86 0.63 -9.80
CA LEU A 35 12.88 -0.35 -10.27
C LEU A 35 11.89 -0.69 -9.15
N LEU A 36 10.61 -0.43 -9.39
CA LEU A 36 9.51 -0.95 -8.58
C LEU A 36 8.94 -2.19 -9.27
N VAL A 37 8.73 -3.26 -8.51
CA VAL A 37 8.15 -4.51 -8.99
C VAL A 37 6.97 -4.90 -8.12
N GLN A 38 5.82 -5.11 -8.74
CA GLN A 38 4.64 -5.70 -8.12
C GLN A 38 4.40 -7.07 -8.73
N SER A 39 4.24 -8.08 -7.90
CA SER A 39 4.19 -9.46 -8.33
C SER A 39 3.05 -10.21 -7.65
N SER A 40 2.32 -11.02 -8.41
CA SER A 40 1.40 -12.00 -7.83
C SER A 40 2.16 -12.95 -6.90
N VAL A 41 1.54 -13.38 -5.80
CA VAL A 41 2.09 -14.37 -4.86
C VAL A 41 2.31 -15.75 -5.46
N HIS A 42 1.83 -16.00 -6.67
CA HIS A 42 2.12 -17.22 -7.44
C HIS A 42 3.58 -17.31 -7.90
N HIS A 43 4.28 -16.19 -8.00
CA HIS A 43 5.72 -16.19 -8.23
C HIS A 43 6.45 -16.48 -6.92
N ASP A 44 7.28 -17.54 -6.91
CA ASP A 44 8.09 -17.86 -5.72
C ASP A 44 9.01 -16.70 -5.36
N ARG A 45 8.95 -16.25 -4.10
CA ARG A 45 9.68 -15.08 -3.61
C ARG A 45 11.20 -15.23 -3.71
N HIS A 46 11.73 -16.45 -3.56
CA HIS A 46 13.18 -16.68 -3.63
C HIS A 46 13.67 -16.72 -5.07
N ASP A 47 12.85 -17.26 -5.98
CA ASP A 47 13.12 -17.24 -7.42
C ASP A 47 13.03 -15.79 -7.95
N LEU A 48 12.05 -15.04 -7.48
CA LEU A 48 11.88 -13.63 -7.81
C LEU A 48 13.09 -12.81 -7.33
N GLN A 49 13.49 -12.96 -6.07
CA GLN A 49 14.65 -12.27 -5.52
C GLN A 49 15.94 -12.61 -6.29
N ARG A 50 16.18 -13.89 -6.61
CA ARG A 50 17.36 -14.30 -7.41
C ARG A 50 17.35 -13.69 -8.80
N ALA A 51 16.20 -13.68 -9.47
CA ALA A 51 16.07 -13.10 -10.80
C ALA A 51 16.29 -11.58 -10.77
N LEU A 52 15.73 -10.87 -9.78
CA LEU A 52 15.91 -9.43 -9.62
C LEU A 52 17.35 -9.07 -9.25
N ALA A 53 18.01 -9.85 -8.40
CA ALA A 53 19.42 -9.65 -8.03
C ALA A 53 20.38 -9.77 -9.22
N GLY A 54 20.01 -10.56 -10.24
CA GLY A 54 20.75 -10.73 -11.49
C GLY A 54 20.61 -9.57 -12.49
N LEU A 55 19.71 -8.63 -12.26
CA LEU A 55 19.51 -7.47 -13.13
C LEU A 55 20.57 -6.40 -12.89
N ASP A 56 20.94 -5.66 -13.94
CA ASP A 56 21.78 -4.46 -13.85
C ASP A 56 20.95 -3.25 -13.39
N VAL A 57 20.43 -3.33 -12.15
CA VAL A 57 19.61 -2.27 -11.52
C VAL A 57 20.08 -2.08 -10.09
N PRO A 58 20.61 -0.90 -9.74
CA PRO A 58 21.17 -0.66 -8.41
C PRO A 58 20.11 -0.60 -7.30
N ALA A 59 18.94 -0.04 -7.58
CA ALA A 59 17.89 0.19 -6.61
C ALA A 59 16.61 -0.58 -7.00
N VAL A 60 16.35 -1.70 -6.33
CA VAL A 60 15.19 -2.59 -6.57
C VAL A 60 14.28 -2.59 -5.35
N HIS A 61 13.04 -2.22 -5.54
CA HIS A 61 11.95 -2.27 -4.57
C HIS A 61 10.87 -3.19 -5.12
N ALA A 62 10.59 -4.29 -4.45
CA ALA A 62 9.59 -5.24 -4.91
C ALA A 62 8.67 -5.71 -3.78
N SER A 63 7.45 -6.06 -4.15
CA SER A 63 6.50 -6.67 -3.22
C SER A 63 5.47 -7.53 -3.93
N SER A 64 4.83 -8.39 -3.16
CA SER A 64 3.64 -9.09 -3.61
C SER A 64 2.42 -8.17 -3.63
N SER A 65 1.49 -8.43 -4.54
CA SER A 65 0.21 -7.74 -4.66
C SER A 65 -0.95 -8.75 -4.65
N CYS A 66 -2.12 -8.30 -4.24
CA CYS A 66 -3.36 -9.06 -4.21
C CYS A 66 -3.96 -9.14 -5.62
N LEU A 67 -4.46 -10.32 -6.00
CA LEU A 67 -5.24 -10.59 -7.21
C LEU A 67 -4.57 -10.24 -8.55
N GLY A 68 -3.26 -10.00 -8.58
CA GLY A 68 -2.55 -9.77 -9.83
C GLY A 68 -1.72 -8.50 -9.89
N SER A 69 -1.57 -7.93 -11.07
CA SER A 69 -0.78 -6.72 -11.32
C SER A 69 -1.51 -5.78 -12.28
N MET A 70 -1.14 -4.50 -12.24
CA MET A 70 -1.73 -3.47 -13.09
C MET A 70 -0.66 -2.55 -13.66
N THR A 71 -0.85 -2.17 -14.91
CA THR A 71 -0.07 -1.12 -15.60
C THR A 71 -1.04 -0.15 -16.30
N GLU A 72 -0.54 0.81 -17.06
CA GLU A 72 -1.38 1.68 -17.90
C GLU A 72 -2.13 0.92 -19.00
N ARG A 73 -1.83 -0.37 -19.20
CA ARG A 73 -2.51 -1.23 -20.19
C ARG A 73 -3.70 -1.97 -19.62
N GLY A 74 -3.93 -1.84 -18.30
CA GLY A 74 -5.00 -2.52 -17.57
C GLY A 74 -4.49 -3.48 -16.52
N ALA A 75 -5.42 -4.24 -15.94
CA ALA A 75 -5.14 -5.22 -14.89
C ALA A 75 -5.05 -6.65 -15.45
N VAL A 76 -4.11 -7.42 -14.90
CA VAL A 76 -3.97 -8.86 -15.14
C VAL A 76 -4.33 -9.58 -13.84
N THR A 77 -5.53 -10.16 -13.78
CA THR A 77 -6.11 -10.76 -12.56
C THR A 77 -6.45 -12.24 -12.70
N ASP A 78 -6.46 -12.79 -13.92
CA ASP A 78 -6.85 -14.16 -14.24
C ASP A 78 -5.67 -15.15 -14.27
N ARG A 79 -4.44 -14.64 -14.07
CA ARG A 79 -3.19 -15.39 -14.13
C ARG A 79 -2.09 -14.70 -13.32
N PRO A 80 -0.98 -15.41 -13.02
CA PRO A 80 0.17 -14.77 -12.40
C PRO A 80 0.62 -13.54 -13.18
N GLY A 81 0.64 -12.40 -12.51
CA GLY A 81 1.05 -11.13 -13.09
C GLY A 81 2.32 -10.61 -12.42
N LEU A 82 3.18 -9.96 -13.19
CA LEU A 82 4.32 -9.21 -12.73
C LEU A 82 4.36 -7.89 -13.47
N ALA A 83 4.29 -6.78 -12.74
CA ALA A 83 4.42 -5.43 -13.29
C ALA A 83 5.70 -4.77 -12.79
N MET A 84 6.33 -4.01 -13.66
CA MET A 84 7.51 -3.22 -13.39
C MET A 84 7.26 -1.76 -13.74
N PHE A 85 7.69 -0.86 -12.84
CA PHE A 85 7.82 0.57 -13.11
C PHE A 85 9.27 0.96 -12.94
N GLY A 86 9.88 1.56 -13.95
CA GLY A 86 11.29 1.93 -13.95
C GLY A 86 11.51 3.43 -14.13
N VAL A 87 12.49 3.94 -13.41
CA VAL A 87 13.00 5.31 -13.57
C VAL A 87 14.44 5.28 -14.07
N ARG A 88 14.69 5.91 -15.21
CA ARG A 88 16.02 6.17 -15.74
C ARG A 88 16.33 7.66 -15.65
N ASP A 89 17.22 8.02 -14.73
CA ASP A 89 17.61 9.41 -14.45
C ASP A 89 19.10 9.45 -14.04
N PRO A 90 20.02 9.65 -15.00
CA PRO A 90 21.46 9.58 -14.73
C PRO A 90 21.99 10.62 -13.73
N GLY A 91 21.25 11.71 -13.52
CA GLY A 91 21.64 12.75 -12.56
C GLY A 91 20.94 12.63 -11.21
N GLY A 92 19.97 11.72 -11.09
CA GLY A 92 19.24 11.46 -9.85
C GLY A 92 19.99 10.54 -8.89
N GLY A 93 19.53 10.49 -7.65
CA GLY A 93 19.92 9.52 -6.62
C GLY A 93 18.74 8.64 -6.25
N PHE A 94 18.95 7.33 -6.15
CA PHE A 94 17.91 6.37 -5.84
C PHE A 94 18.47 5.29 -4.92
N GLY A 95 17.87 5.11 -3.76
CA GLY A 95 18.29 4.08 -2.85
C GLY A 95 17.10 3.33 -2.24
N VAL A 96 17.35 2.08 -1.88
CA VAL A 96 16.36 1.20 -1.25
C VAL A 96 16.94 0.65 0.03
N GLY A 97 16.17 0.74 1.10
CA GLY A 97 16.50 0.18 2.40
C GLY A 97 15.36 -0.70 2.91
N ALA A 98 15.70 -1.68 3.72
CA ALA A 98 14.75 -2.61 4.30
C ALA A 98 15.07 -2.88 5.77
N ALA A 99 14.04 -3.17 6.57
CA ALA A 99 14.18 -3.62 7.95
C ALA A 99 13.04 -4.57 8.32
N PRO A 100 13.29 -5.61 9.16
CA PRO A 100 12.21 -6.34 9.82
C PRO A 100 11.44 -5.37 10.74
N LEU A 101 10.12 -5.54 10.87
CA LEU A 101 9.32 -4.68 11.77
C LEU A 101 9.65 -4.94 13.24
N GLY A 102 9.74 -6.22 13.63
CA GLY A 102 9.99 -6.58 15.03
C GLY A 102 8.95 -5.97 15.97
N ASP A 103 9.39 -5.65 17.19
CA ASP A 103 8.51 -5.10 18.23
C ASP A 103 8.32 -3.57 18.12
N ASP A 104 9.09 -2.88 17.25
CA ASP A 104 9.04 -1.43 17.07
C ASP A 104 9.01 -1.05 15.58
N PRO A 105 7.82 -1.09 14.94
CA PRO A 105 7.64 -0.71 13.54
C PRO A 105 8.02 0.75 13.23
N HIS A 106 7.86 1.65 14.21
CA HIS A 106 8.28 3.05 14.07
C HIS A 106 9.80 3.17 13.90
N ALA A 107 10.59 2.51 14.77
CA ALA A 107 12.04 2.51 14.66
C ALA A 107 12.52 1.75 13.41
N ALA A 108 11.87 0.64 13.05
CA ALA A 108 12.16 -0.12 11.83
C ALA A 108 12.01 0.73 10.56
N ALA A 109 10.95 1.54 10.49
CA ALA A 109 10.72 2.45 9.37
C ALA A 109 11.82 3.52 9.26
N GLY A 110 12.22 4.11 10.38
CA GLY A 110 13.34 5.06 10.43
C GLY A 110 14.66 4.44 9.97
N LEU A 111 14.94 3.20 10.41
CA LEU A 111 16.14 2.47 9.99
C LEU A 111 16.13 2.14 8.48
N ALA A 112 14.99 1.70 7.94
CA ALA A 112 14.85 1.42 6.51
C ALA A 112 15.05 2.69 5.67
N LEU A 113 14.50 3.83 6.10
CA LEU A 113 14.68 5.12 5.44
C LEU A 113 16.16 5.55 5.46
N GLN A 114 16.82 5.47 6.60
CA GLN A 114 18.26 5.84 6.70
C GLN A 114 19.10 4.99 5.73
N ARG A 115 18.86 3.68 5.69
CA ARG A 115 19.52 2.78 4.73
C ARG A 115 19.25 3.16 3.28
N ALA A 116 18.01 3.58 2.97
CA ALA A 116 17.66 4.02 1.63
C ALA A 116 18.39 5.31 1.24
N ILE A 117 18.48 6.29 2.12
CA ILE A 117 19.21 7.55 1.90
C ILE A 117 20.72 7.27 1.70
N ASP A 118 21.30 6.41 2.53
CA ASP A 118 22.71 6.02 2.42
C ASP A 118 22.99 5.28 1.11
N ALA A 119 22.10 4.34 0.72
CA ALA A 119 22.19 3.61 -0.55
C ALA A 119 22.02 4.51 -1.79
N ALA A 120 21.27 5.61 -1.66
CA ALA A 120 21.16 6.64 -2.71
C ALA A 120 22.43 7.49 -2.84
N GLY A 121 23.41 7.37 -1.92
CA GLY A 121 24.58 8.24 -1.86
C GLY A 121 24.26 9.69 -1.50
N ARG A 122 23.18 9.92 -0.73
CA ARG A 122 22.65 11.24 -0.35
C ARG A 122 22.53 11.46 1.16
N PRO A 123 23.56 11.11 1.97
CA PRO A 123 23.47 11.25 3.42
C PRO A 123 23.23 12.71 3.82
N GLY A 124 22.22 12.92 4.67
CA GLY A 124 21.84 14.26 5.15
C GLY A 124 20.99 15.08 4.18
N GLU A 125 20.66 14.58 3.00
CA GLU A 125 19.72 15.23 2.08
C GLU A 125 18.29 14.71 2.29
N MET A 126 17.29 15.57 2.07
CA MET A 126 15.89 15.16 2.10
C MET A 126 15.47 14.66 0.72
N PRO A 127 14.86 13.46 0.62
CA PRO A 127 14.34 12.96 -0.63
C PRO A 127 13.17 13.80 -1.14
N ALA A 128 12.98 13.87 -2.44
CA ALA A 128 11.81 14.52 -3.04
C ALA A 128 10.54 13.65 -2.93
N LEU A 129 10.70 12.35 -2.75
CA LEU A 129 9.62 11.37 -2.56
C LEU A 129 10.16 10.14 -1.84
N VAL A 130 9.35 9.58 -0.96
CA VAL A 130 9.57 8.27 -0.36
C VAL A 130 8.51 7.30 -0.86
N TRP A 131 8.97 6.14 -1.38
CA TRP A 131 8.09 5.01 -1.67
C TRP A 131 8.20 3.97 -0.55
N LEU A 132 7.06 3.56 -0.01
CA LEU A 132 6.94 2.64 1.13
C LEU A 132 6.21 1.37 0.73
N THR A 133 6.72 0.22 1.13
CA THR A 133 5.93 -1.02 1.23
C THR A 133 6.20 -1.67 2.58
N SER A 134 5.14 -1.97 3.33
CA SER A 134 5.23 -2.64 4.64
C SER A 134 4.40 -3.93 4.68
N ALA A 135 4.68 -4.79 5.65
CA ALA A 135 3.74 -5.82 6.03
C ALA A 135 2.45 -5.16 6.56
N PRO A 136 1.27 -5.75 6.30
CA PRO A 136 0.00 -5.25 6.83
C PRO A 136 -0.04 -5.24 8.36
N GLY A 137 -0.74 -4.25 8.93
CA GLY A 137 -1.05 -4.22 10.35
C GLY A 137 -0.37 -3.11 11.15
N HIS A 138 0.69 -2.49 10.60
CA HIS A 138 1.50 -1.49 11.31
C HIS A 138 1.76 -0.22 10.49
N GLU A 139 0.93 0.06 9.49
CA GLU A 139 1.14 1.13 8.51
C GLU A 139 1.25 2.50 9.18
N GLU A 140 0.39 2.78 10.15
CA GLU A 140 0.38 4.06 10.86
C GLU A 140 1.68 4.28 11.66
N ALA A 141 2.19 3.23 12.32
CA ALA A 141 3.44 3.31 13.07
C ALA A 141 4.64 3.48 12.11
N CYS A 142 4.63 2.79 10.97
CA CYS A 142 5.65 2.94 9.93
C CYS A 142 5.65 4.37 9.35
N ILE A 143 4.49 4.91 9.00
CA ILE A 143 4.36 6.28 8.49
C ILE A 143 4.85 7.28 9.54
N ALA A 144 4.45 7.13 10.81
CA ALA A 144 4.93 7.99 11.89
C ALA A 144 6.45 7.96 12.06
N GLY A 145 7.07 6.77 11.91
CA GLY A 145 8.52 6.60 11.94
C GLY A 145 9.24 7.32 10.79
N LEU A 146 8.66 7.30 9.59
CA LEU A 146 9.18 8.06 8.44
C LEU A 146 8.99 9.56 8.65
N GLU A 147 7.79 10.02 9.05
CA GLU A 147 7.48 11.43 9.29
C GLU A 147 8.37 12.04 10.41
N ALA A 148 8.76 11.25 11.41
CA ALA A 148 9.66 11.71 12.47
C ALA A 148 11.05 12.16 11.94
N LEU A 149 11.51 11.57 10.83
CA LEU A 149 12.77 11.93 10.18
C LEU A 149 12.61 12.93 9.02
N LEU A 150 11.53 12.81 8.26
CA LEU A 150 11.28 13.59 7.04
C LEU A 150 10.55 14.91 7.30
N GLY A 151 9.85 15.02 8.42
CA GLY A 151 8.81 16.02 8.57
C GLY A 151 7.59 15.67 7.67
N ARG A 152 6.68 16.64 7.48
CA ARG A 152 5.44 16.43 6.71
C ARG A 152 5.50 16.96 5.27
N ASP A 153 6.62 17.56 4.89
CA ASP A 153 6.77 18.18 3.57
C ASP A 153 7.21 17.21 2.48
N VAL A 154 7.78 16.07 2.87
CA VAL A 154 8.18 15.02 1.95
C VAL A 154 7.00 14.07 1.71
N PRO A 155 6.51 13.93 0.46
CA PRO A 155 5.44 12.99 0.18
C PRO A 155 5.89 11.55 0.43
N ILE A 156 5.04 10.79 1.12
CA ILE A 156 5.18 9.35 1.32
C ILE A 156 4.07 8.69 0.52
N VAL A 157 4.42 7.79 -0.39
CA VAL A 157 3.50 7.04 -1.23
C VAL A 157 3.80 5.55 -1.13
N GLY A 158 2.81 4.71 -1.41
CA GLY A 158 2.97 3.26 -1.33
C GLY A 158 1.79 2.59 -0.64
N GLY A 159 2.03 1.47 0.00
CA GLY A 159 1.00 0.69 0.68
C GLY A 159 1.54 -0.59 1.27
N SER A 160 0.64 -1.45 1.72
CA SER A 160 0.99 -2.76 2.27
C SER A 160 1.23 -3.77 1.17
N ALA A 161 2.17 -4.68 1.38
CA ALA A 161 2.25 -5.92 0.62
C ALA A 161 0.98 -6.75 0.86
N ALA A 162 0.56 -7.53 -0.12
CA ALA A 162 -0.67 -8.29 -0.02
C ALA A 162 -0.53 -9.68 -0.62
N ASP A 163 -1.45 -10.57 -0.26
CA ASP A 163 -1.68 -11.85 -0.90
C ASP A 163 -3.16 -12.03 -1.25
N ASP A 164 -3.46 -12.98 -2.10
CA ASP A 164 -4.82 -13.19 -2.63
C ASP A 164 -5.82 -13.68 -1.57
N ALA A 165 -5.34 -14.24 -0.47
CA ALA A 165 -6.15 -14.88 0.57
C ALA A 165 -6.14 -14.10 1.90
N VAL A 166 -5.35 -13.03 2.01
CA VAL A 166 -5.10 -12.31 3.28
C VAL A 166 -4.66 -13.28 4.38
N ALA A 167 -3.77 -14.21 4.01
CA ALA A 167 -3.36 -15.33 4.86
C ALA A 167 -1.90 -15.25 5.36
N GLY A 168 -1.22 -14.11 5.15
CA GLY A 168 0.17 -13.92 5.56
C GLY A 168 1.19 -14.41 4.54
N GLY A 169 0.76 -14.69 3.29
CA GLY A 169 1.64 -15.12 2.21
C GLY A 169 2.39 -13.99 1.50
N TRP A 170 2.13 -12.75 1.89
CA TRP A 170 2.79 -11.56 1.31
C TRP A 170 4.29 -11.53 1.58
N TYR A 171 4.99 -10.78 0.76
CA TYR A 171 6.42 -10.55 0.90
C TYR A 171 6.86 -9.20 0.31
N MET A 172 7.99 -8.72 0.79
CA MET A 172 8.69 -7.57 0.26
C MET A 172 10.14 -7.94 -0.03
N LEU A 173 10.70 -7.35 -1.09
CA LEU A 173 12.03 -7.67 -1.54
C LEU A 173 12.83 -6.40 -1.84
N THR A 174 14.11 -6.47 -1.57
CA THR A 174 15.13 -5.63 -2.22
C THR A 174 15.99 -6.52 -3.11
N ARG A 175 17.04 -5.97 -3.71
CA ARG A 175 18.03 -6.77 -4.45
C ARG A 175 18.59 -7.93 -3.62
N ASP A 176 18.82 -7.71 -2.31
CA ASP A 176 19.58 -8.61 -1.46
C ASP A 176 18.78 -9.18 -0.28
N THR A 177 17.55 -8.75 -0.08
CA THR A 177 16.75 -9.08 1.11
C THR A 177 15.34 -9.50 0.73
N THR A 178 14.82 -10.50 1.43
CA THR A 178 13.42 -10.95 1.39
C THR A 178 12.82 -10.88 2.78
N LEU A 179 11.67 -10.22 2.93
CA LEU A 179 10.95 -10.06 4.19
C LEU A 179 9.49 -10.50 4.03
N GLY A 180 8.96 -11.25 4.99
CA GLY A 180 7.53 -11.49 5.15
C GLY A 180 6.91 -10.52 6.17
N ASP A 181 7.65 -10.25 7.26
CA ASP A 181 7.32 -9.25 8.26
C ASP A 181 8.39 -8.17 8.25
N GLY A 182 8.10 -7.05 7.58
CA GLY A 182 9.11 -6.02 7.37
C GLY A 182 8.59 -4.78 6.68
N ILE A 183 9.52 -3.90 6.38
CA ILE A 183 9.30 -2.68 5.62
C ILE A 183 10.43 -2.51 4.59
N VAL A 184 10.06 -2.10 3.39
CA VAL A 184 10.99 -1.65 2.34
C VAL A 184 10.68 -0.19 2.03
N VAL A 185 11.70 0.63 1.99
CA VAL A 185 11.62 2.06 1.72
C VAL A 185 12.54 2.42 0.57
N SER A 186 12.06 3.17 -0.39
CA SER A 186 12.89 3.83 -1.40
C SER A 186 12.95 5.33 -1.13
N ALA A 187 14.16 5.88 -1.12
CA ALA A 187 14.41 7.32 -1.09
C ALA A 187 14.76 7.79 -2.51
N LEU A 188 13.97 8.73 -3.04
CA LEU A 188 14.05 9.16 -4.43
C LEU A 188 14.48 10.63 -4.51
N PHE A 189 15.60 10.88 -5.20
CA PHE A 189 16.17 12.20 -5.44
C PHE A 189 16.29 12.43 -6.97
N PRO A 190 15.16 12.56 -7.69
CA PRO A 190 15.19 12.74 -9.14
C PRO A 190 15.65 14.14 -9.54
N THR A 191 16.17 14.27 -10.77
CA THR A 191 16.50 15.57 -11.35
C THR A 191 15.28 16.36 -11.80
N GLY A 192 14.16 15.66 -12.04
CA GLY A 192 12.89 16.24 -12.44
C GLY A 192 11.99 16.56 -11.25
N ARG A 193 11.02 17.46 -11.48
CA ARG A 193 10.01 17.77 -10.48
C ARG A 193 9.06 16.58 -10.29
N ILE A 194 8.77 16.24 -9.02
CA ILE A 194 7.71 15.30 -8.65
C ILE A 194 6.44 16.11 -8.31
N ILE A 195 5.32 15.59 -8.72
CA ILE A 195 3.99 16.03 -8.29
C ILE A 195 3.28 14.78 -7.76
N SER A 196 2.78 14.86 -6.54
CA SER A 196 1.96 13.83 -5.94
C SER A 196 0.53 14.30 -5.78
N THR A 197 -0.42 13.42 -6.02
CA THR A 197 -1.83 13.64 -5.74
C THR A 197 -2.41 12.35 -5.15
N PHE A 198 -3.39 12.50 -4.31
CA PHE A 198 -4.17 11.37 -3.79
C PHE A 198 -5.65 11.63 -4.06
N GLN A 199 -6.31 10.65 -4.63
CA GLN A 199 -7.75 10.67 -4.85
C GLN A 199 -8.30 9.29 -4.50
N SER A 200 -9.39 9.24 -3.73
CA SER A 200 -10.09 7.99 -3.48
C SER A 200 -11.34 7.91 -4.35
N GLY A 201 -11.70 6.71 -4.80
CA GLY A 201 -12.95 6.44 -5.54
C GLY A 201 -14.19 6.38 -4.61
N TYR A 202 -14.15 7.00 -3.43
CA TYR A 202 -15.24 6.96 -2.46
C TYR A 202 -15.77 8.36 -2.17
N SER A 203 -17.09 8.48 -2.13
CA SER A 203 -17.81 9.69 -1.75
C SER A 203 -18.39 9.56 -0.34
N PRO A 204 -18.42 10.64 0.47
CA PRO A 204 -19.04 10.60 1.79
C PRO A 204 -20.57 10.49 1.65
N GLY A 205 -21.14 9.58 2.43
CA GLY A 205 -22.58 9.42 2.59
C GLY A 205 -23.07 9.93 3.95
N GLU A 206 -24.00 9.22 4.56
CA GLU A 206 -24.62 9.62 5.81
C GLU A 206 -23.65 9.46 7.01
N PRO A 207 -23.70 10.35 8.01
CA PRO A 207 -22.98 10.19 9.26
C PRO A 207 -23.38 8.89 9.98
N LEU A 208 -22.37 8.16 10.46
CA LEU A 208 -22.59 6.99 11.31
C LEU A 208 -22.64 7.38 12.79
N GLY A 209 -21.97 8.46 13.20
CA GLY A 209 -21.86 8.93 14.56
C GLY A 209 -20.41 9.12 15.02
N VAL A 210 -20.22 9.15 16.33
CA VAL A 210 -18.90 9.34 16.95
C VAL A 210 -18.41 8.01 17.54
N ALA A 211 -17.15 7.67 17.34
CA ALA A 211 -16.52 6.54 18.00
C ALA A 211 -16.45 6.80 19.51
N THR A 212 -17.24 6.09 20.29
CA THR A 212 -17.30 6.27 21.76
C THR A 212 -16.42 5.28 22.52
N ARG A 213 -16.08 4.14 21.89
CA ARG A 213 -15.13 3.17 22.43
C ARG A 213 -14.36 2.49 21.29
N ALA A 214 -13.04 2.60 21.31
CA ALA A 214 -12.14 2.06 20.32
C ALA A 214 -10.78 1.69 20.95
N SER A 215 -10.07 0.73 20.36
CA SER A 215 -8.71 0.37 20.75
C SER A 215 -7.91 -0.11 19.52
N GLY A 216 -6.94 0.68 19.05
CA GLY A 216 -6.22 0.40 17.82
C GLY A 216 -7.20 0.27 16.64
N ARG A 217 -7.20 -0.88 16.00
CA ARG A 217 -8.07 -1.18 14.85
C ARG A 217 -9.44 -1.77 15.23
N VAL A 218 -9.76 -1.87 16.51
CA VAL A 218 -11.05 -2.40 16.95
C VAL A 218 -11.98 -1.25 17.35
N LEU A 219 -13.06 -1.07 16.62
CA LEU A 219 -14.15 -0.14 16.92
C LEU A 219 -15.24 -0.89 17.67
N HIS A 220 -15.37 -0.59 18.97
CA HIS A 220 -16.34 -1.25 19.84
C HIS A 220 -17.71 -0.60 19.79
N GLU A 221 -17.76 0.75 19.86
CA GLU A 221 -19.02 1.48 19.97
C GLU A 221 -19.03 2.77 19.16
N ILE A 222 -20.19 3.05 18.58
CA ILE A 222 -20.54 4.32 17.93
C ILE A 222 -21.74 4.88 18.68
N ASP A 223 -21.63 6.10 19.21
CA ASP A 223 -22.67 6.78 20.04
C ASP A 223 -23.23 5.86 21.15
N GLY A 224 -22.35 5.09 21.81
CA GLY A 224 -22.70 4.18 22.90
C GLY A 224 -23.45 2.89 22.46
N GLN A 225 -23.57 2.63 21.16
CA GLN A 225 -24.16 1.39 20.62
C GLN A 225 -23.06 0.49 20.00
N PRO A 226 -23.25 -0.85 19.99
CA PRO A 226 -22.33 -1.75 19.34
C PRO A 226 -22.05 -1.33 17.87
N ALA A 227 -20.77 -1.22 17.52
CA ALA A 227 -20.35 -0.67 16.23
C ALA A 227 -20.92 -1.44 15.03
N ALA A 228 -20.96 -2.78 15.10
CA ALA A 228 -21.52 -3.61 14.04
C ALA A 228 -23.01 -3.33 13.82
N ALA A 229 -23.78 -3.06 14.88
CA ALA A 229 -25.20 -2.77 14.75
C ALA A 229 -25.43 -1.41 14.08
N VAL A 230 -24.65 -0.39 14.44
CA VAL A 230 -24.73 0.94 13.81
C VAL A 230 -24.32 0.86 12.35
N TYR A 231 -23.18 0.22 12.06
CA TYR A 231 -22.69 0.06 10.69
C TYR A 231 -23.66 -0.74 9.82
N ASN A 232 -24.18 -1.88 10.30
CA ASN A 232 -25.13 -2.69 9.55
C ASN A 232 -26.39 -1.91 9.20
N ARG A 233 -26.91 -1.10 10.13
CA ARG A 233 -28.07 -0.23 9.87
C ARG A 233 -27.74 0.85 8.85
N GLY A 234 -26.60 1.53 9.00
CA GLY A 234 -26.15 2.59 8.09
C GLY A 234 -25.88 2.09 6.66
N SER A 235 -25.30 0.90 6.52
CA SER A 235 -25.00 0.27 5.23
C SER A 235 -26.17 -0.49 4.58
N GLY A 236 -27.39 -0.36 5.13
CA GLY A 236 -28.56 -1.05 4.56
C GLY A 236 -28.52 -2.56 4.76
N GLY A 237 -27.82 -3.07 5.74
CA GLY A 237 -27.78 -4.50 6.06
C GLY A 237 -26.60 -5.27 5.44
N ALA A 238 -25.57 -4.58 5.00
CA ALA A 238 -24.44 -5.21 4.28
C ALA A 238 -23.75 -6.36 5.05
N ILE A 239 -23.75 -6.31 6.39
CA ILE A 239 -23.12 -7.33 7.24
C ILE A 239 -24.11 -8.17 8.06
N THR A 240 -25.40 -8.17 7.70
CA THR A 240 -26.45 -8.91 8.43
C THR A 240 -26.10 -10.39 8.60
N HIS A 241 -25.45 -11.01 7.61
CA HIS A 241 -25.04 -12.41 7.64
C HIS A 241 -23.96 -12.73 8.69
N ALA A 242 -23.23 -11.72 9.17
CA ALA A 242 -22.08 -11.87 10.08
C ALA A 242 -22.29 -11.20 11.45
N MET A 243 -23.52 -10.83 11.83
CA MET A 243 -23.78 -10.13 13.10
C MET A 243 -23.42 -10.93 14.37
N GLN A 244 -23.19 -12.23 14.25
CA GLN A 244 -22.75 -13.10 15.35
C GLN A 244 -21.22 -13.33 15.33
N GLY A 245 -20.52 -12.70 14.41
CA GLY A 245 -19.08 -12.82 14.17
C GLY A 245 -18.77 -13.36 12.78
N GLY A 246 -17.62 -12.96 12.24
CA GLY A 246 -17.12 -13.45 10.97
C GLY A 246 -16.50 -12.37 10.07
N ASN A 247 -15.89 -12.82 8.98
CA ASN A 247 -15.29 -11.95 7.98
C ASN A 247 -16.37 -11.22 7.15
N VAL A 248 -16.20 -9.91 6.96
CA VAL A 248 -17.16 -9.07 6.23
C VAL A 248 -16.52 -8.26 5.11
N LEU A 249 -15.23 -8.44 4.88
CA LEU A 249 -14.45 -7.63 3.94
C LEU A 249 -15.11 -7.52 2.55
N ALA A 250 -15.50 -8.63 1.95
CA ALA A 250 -16.13 -8.64 0.64
C ALA A 250 -17.45 -7.83 0.58
N SER A 251 -18.19 -7.80 1.71
CA SER A 251 -19.48 -7.07 1.81
C SER A 251 -19.29 -5.59 2.11
N THR A 252 -18.11 -5.18 2.60
CA THR A 252 -17.82 -3.81 3.05
C THR A 252 -16.96 -3.02 2.08
N THR A 253 -16.43 -3.66 1.04
CA THR A 253 -15.51 -3.04 0.07
C THR A 253 -16.04 -1.73 -0.51
N LEU A 254 -17.33 -1.67 -0.84
CA LEU A 254 -17.97 -0.46 -1.39
C LEU A 254 -18.52 0.49 -0.33
N HIS A 255 -18.43 0.13 0.95
CA HIS A 255 -19.01 0.88 2.06
C HIS A 255 -18.03 1.02 3.23
N PRO A 256 -16.79 1.52 3.01
CA PRO A 256 -15.87 1.73 4.12
C PRO A 256 -16.37 2.82 5.07
N ILE A 257 -15.83 2.81 6.28
CA ILE A 257 -15.99 3.91 7.23
C ILE A 257 -15.00 5.01 6.86
N GLY A 258 -15.49 6.23 6.66
CA GLY A 258 -14.67 7.42 6.51
C GLY A 258 -14.49 8.13 7.85
N ARG A 259 -13.26 8.45 8.20
CA ARG A 259 -12.91 9.33 9.31
C ARG A 259 -12.48 10.68 8.74
N ARG A 260 -13.21 11.75 9.07
CA ARG A 260 -12.82 13.10 8.64
C ARG A 260 -11.53 13.52 9.34
N VAL A 261 -10.47 13.75 8.59
CA VAL A 261 -9.15 14.13 9.11
C VAL A 261 -8.78 15.57 8.85
N GLY A 262 -9.55 16.28 8.02
CA GLY A 262 -9.28 17.67 7.69
C GLY A 262 -10.11 18.17 6.51
N GLU A 263 -9.64 19.27 5.95
CA GLU A 263 -10.24 19.93 4.80
C GLU A 263 -9.13 20.51 3.94
N VAL A 264 -9.19 20.29 2.64
CA VAL A 264 -8.23 20.85 1.67
C VAL A 264 -9.00 21.67 0.63
N GLY A 265 -8.73 22.98 0.60
CA GLY A 265 -9.41 23.89 -0.33
C GLY A 265 -10.94 23.94 -0.19
N GLY A 266 -11.47 23.77 1.03
CA GLY A 266 -12.92 23.73 1.30
C GLY A 266 -13.56 22.36 1.10
N VAL A 267 -12.79 21.35 0.70
CA VAL A 267 -13.28 19.97 0.50
C VAL A 267 -12.87 19.09 1.68
N PRO A 268 -13.83 18.44 2.38
CA PRO A 268 -13.54 17.53 3.46
C PRO A 268 -12.67 16.35 3.00
N TYR A 269 -11.65 16.02 3.77
CA TYR A 269 -10.75 14.91 3.52
C TYR A 269 -11.02 13.77 4.50
N TYR A 270 -11.14 12.55 3.99
CA TYR A 270 -11.46 11.37 4.78
C TYR A 270 -10.35 10.33 4.68
N ARG A 271 -10.00 9.74 5.82
CA ARG A 271 -9.22 8.50 5.88
C ARG A 271 -10.20 7.33 5.93
N LEU A 272 -9.98 6.34 5.08
CA LEU A 272 -10.85 5.17 4.99
C LEU A 272 -10.41 4.09 5.98
N ALA A 273 -11.40 3.41 6.58
CA ALA A 273 -11.22 2.23 7.40
C ALA A 273 -12.25 1.18 6.96
N HIS A 274 -11.78 0.14 6.26
CA HIS A 274 -12.65 -0.95 5.82
C HIS A 274 -12.89 -1.91 6.99
N PRO A 275 -14.14 -2.24 7.31
CA PRO A 275 -14.42 -3.34 8.24
C PRO A 275 -13.99 -4.69 7.64
N ALA A 276 -13.13 -5.40 8.35
CA ALA A 276 -12.59 -6.70 7.98
C ALA A 276 -13.42 -7.85 8.58
N ALA A 277 -13.78 -7.70 9.86
CA ALA A 277 -14.54 -8.71 10.60
C ALA A 277 -15.48 -8.09 11.63
N VAL A 278 -16.51 -8.84 12.00
CA VAL A 278 -17.34 -8.61 13.17
C VAL A 278 -16.90 -9.57 14.26
N HIS A 279 -16.72 -9.07 15.48
CA HIS A 279 -16.48 -9.90 16.66
C HIS A 279 -17.81 -10.30 17.36
N PRO A 280 -17.82 -11.41 18.13
CA PRO A 280 -19.04 -11.85 18.84
C PRO A 280 -19.63 -10.81 19.81
N ASP A 281 -18.82 -9.86 20.30
CA ASP A 281 -19.27 -8.77 21.17
C ASP A 281 -19.89 -7.59 20.40
N GLY A 282 -20.01 -7.68 19.08
CA GLY A 282 -20.53 -6.64 18.20
C GLY A 282 -19.56 -5.53 17.88
N SER A 283 -18.26 -5.69 18.18
CA SER A 283 -17.22 -4.77 17.69
C SER A 283 -16.83 -5.10 16.24
N LEU A 284 -16.24 -4.11 15.56
CA LEU A 284 -15.71 -4.22 14.21
C LEU A 284 -14.18 -4.19 14.24
N GLU A 285 -13.54 -5.15 13.60
CA GLU A 285 -12.14 -5.06 13.25
C GLU A 285 -11.98 -4.29 11.94
N LEU A 286 -11.04 -3.35 11.90
CA LEU A 286 -10.82 -2.43 10.78
C LEU A 286 -9.41 -2.59 10.22
N PHE A 287 -9.20 -2.17 8.96
CA PHE A 287 -7.86 -2.11 8.37
C PHE A 287 -7.07 -0.83 8.69
N ALA A 288 -7.63 0.09 9.47
CA ALA A 288 -6.94 1.30 9.91
C ALA A 288 -7.28 1.62 11.37
N ASP A 289 -6.39 2.30 12.05
CA ASP A 289 -6.58 2.74 13.42
C ASP A 289 -7.75 3.71 13.55
N ILE A 290 -8.49 3.58 14.64
CA ILE A 290 -9.62 4.43 14.99
C ILE A 290 -9.44 4.94 16.43
N SER A 291 -9.80 6.19 16.66
CA SER A 291 -9.67 6.83 17.96
C SER A 291 -11.02 7.23 18.54
N VAL A 292 -11.15 7.16 19.86
CA VAL A 292 -12.31 7.71 20.54
C VAL A 292 -12.43 9.20 20.22
N GLY A 293 -13.63 9.64 19.85
CA GLY A 293 -13.90 11.00 19.40
C GLY A 293 -13.87 11.20 17.88
N ASP A 294 -13.45 10.22 17.10
CA ASP A 294 -13.49 10.31 15.64
C ASP A 294 -14.94 10.40 15.13
N ASN A 295 -15.20 11.37 14.27
CA ASN A 295 -16.46 11.50 13.55
C ASN A 295 -16.46 10.56 12.35
N LEU A 296 -17.41 9.64 12.32
CA LEU A 296 -17.50 8.55 11.37
C LEU A 296 -18.62 8.79 10.36
N VAL A 297 -18.32 8.52 9.11
CA VAL A 297 -19.24 8.65 7.96
C VAL A 297 -19.23 7.35 7.19
N LEU A 298 -20.37 6.89 6.70
CA LEU A 298 -20.40 5.81 5.73
C LEU A 298 -19.92 6.36 4.39
N MET A 299 -18.94 5.69 3.77
CA MET A 299 -18.49 6.06 2.43
C MET A 299 -19.15 5.15 1.40
N HIS A 300 -19.28 5.65 0.18
CA HIS A 300 -19.82 4.91 -0.95
C HIS A 300 -18.79 4.83 -2.06
N GLY A 301 -18.39 3.62 -2.43
CA GLY A 301 -17.60 3.36 -3.63
C GLY A 301 -18.47 3.36 -4.87
N ASP A 302 -18.01 3.98 -5.94
CA ASP A 302 -18.66 3.93 -7.24
C ASP A 302 -17.92 2.92 -8.14
N ARG A 303 -18.64 1.89 -8.57
CA ARG A 303 -18.12 0.91 -9.55
C ARG A 303 -17.95 1.47 -10.95
N SER A 304 -18.51 2.65 -11.24
CA SER A 304 -18.41 3.25 -12.59
C SER A 304 -16.96 3.63 -12.93
N GLU A 305 -16.09 3.81 -11.94
CA GLU A 305 -14.66 4.07 -12.16
C GLU A 305 -13.84 2.81 -12.47
N GLU A 306 -14.34 1.62 -12.15
CA GLU A 306 -13.72 0.34 -12.53
C GLU A 306 -13.86 0.04 -14.04
N HIS A 307 -14.79 0.71 -14.73
CA HIS A 307 -15.11 0.47 -16.14
C HIS A 307 -14.54 1.52 -17.11
N THR A 308 -13.82 2.53 -16.65
CA THR A 308 -13.20 3.55 -17.53
C THR A 308 -11.87 3.09 -18.15
N SER A 309 -11.50 1.82 -17.99
CA SER A 309 -10.32 1.19 -18.62
C SER A 309 -10.66 0.20 -19.74
N GLU A 310 -11.86 0.25 -20.31
CA GLU A 310 -12.18 -0.45 -21.56
C GLU A 310 -11.85 0.40 -22.79
#